data_b75ac88aaca484a25b298e03a68a466a
#
_entry.id   b75ac88aaca484a25b298e03a68a466a
#
_cell.length_a   1.000
_cell.length_b   1.000
_cell.length_c   1.000
_cell.angle_alpha   90.00
_cell.angle_beta   90.00
_cell.angle_gamma   90.00
#
_symmetry.space_group_name_H-M   'P 1'
#
loop_
_entity.id
_entity.type
_entity.pdbx_description
1 polymer ?
#
loop_
_entity_poly.entity_id
_entity_poly.type
_entity_poly.pdbx_seq_one_letter_code
_entity_poly.pdbx_strand_id
1 'polypeptide(L)'
;MEWWSDGEKMSMNHLTRRNKNRGYMKLEVWQKAIQLLGVIGNTLSQEARVDFKLRSQILDSAQSVSSNIAEGYCRRSVKEYIQFLYIGLASMGETMTRLIGLKTLHQITSQQFERIDALHYEIENKLLKLVEALEKKRDRGDWIDRLSEPKEETR
;
A
#
# COMPACT_ATOMS: atom_id res chain seq x y z
N MET A 1 11.64 -9.26 10.98
CA MET A 1 12.66 -8.65 10.11
C MET A 1 12.60 -7.14 10.31
N GLU A 2 13.61 -6.58 10.89
CA GLU A 2 13.69 -5.13 11.08
C GLU A 2 14.06 -4.49 9.74
N TRP A 3 13.16 -3.68 9.21
CA TRP A 3 13.23 -3.12 7.86
C TRP A 3 14.03 -1.83 7.77
N TRP A 4 14.28 -1.22 8.93
CA TRP A 4 14.81 0.12 9.04
C TRP A 4 16.09 0.12 9.86
N SER A 5 17.08 0.90 9.44
CA SER A 5 18.22 1.22 10.28
C SER A 5 17.78 1.97 11.52
N ASP A 6 18.61 2.04 12.55
CA ASP A 6 18.25 2.76 13.81
C ASP A 6 17.94 4.24 13.57
N GLY A 7 18.55 4.86 12.56
CA GLY A 7 18.23 6.23 12.14
C GLY A 7 16.85 6.34 11.49
N GLU A 8 16.44 5.33 10.73
CA GLU A 8 15.12 5.26 10.09
C GLU A 8 14.02 4.96 11.10
N LYS A 9 14.29 4.14 12.14
CA LYS A 9 13.38 3.94 13.27
C LYS A 9 13.08 5.23 14.02
N MET A 10 14.07 6.09 14.22
CA MET A 10 13.86 7.42 14.81
C MET A 10 12.98 8.31 13.91
N SER A 11 13.16 8.27 12.61
CA SER A 11 12.31 8.99 11.65
C SER A 11 10.86 8.47 11.66
N MET A 12 10.64 7.16 11.78
CA MET A 12 9.31 6.56 11.90
C MET A 12 8.56 7.04 13.17
N ASN A 13 9.25 7.31 14.27
CA ASN A 13 8.61 7.84 15.47
C ASN A 13 7.96 9.21 15.23
N HIS A 14 8.44 10.02 14.29
CA HIS A 14 7.79 11.25 13.88
C HIS A 14 6.51 11.02 13.06
N LEU A 15 6.41 9.89 12.36
CA LEU A 15 5.23 9.52 11.58
C LEU A 15 4.08 9.02 12.46
N THR A 16 4.37 8.53 13.67
CA THR A 16 3.38 7.94 14.59
C THR A 16 2.64 8.96 15.45
N ARG A 17 2.56 10.24 15.05
CA ARG A 17 1.71 11.22 15.71
C ARG A 17 0.26 10.72 15.73
N ARG A 18 -0.37 10.76 16.93
CA ARG A 18 -1.70 10.18 17.18
C ARG A 18 -2.84 11.05 16.66
N ASN A 19 -2.87 11.29 15.38
CA ASN A 19 -3.96 11.97 14.74
C ASN A 19 -4.88 10.92 14.06
N LYS A 20 -6.20 11.04 14.21
CA LYS A 20 -7.16 10.12 13.58
C LYS A 20 -6.94 10.03 12.06
N ASN A 21 -6.57 11.12 11.42
CA ASN A 21 -6.28 11.18 10.00
C ASN A 21 -5.03 10.39 9.58
N ARG A 22 -4.16 10.04 10.51
CA ARG A 22 -2.96 9.22 10.28
C ARG A 22 -3.16 7.75 10.65
N GLY A 23 -4.38 7.34 10.97
CA GLY A 23 -4.70 5.96 11.35
C GLY A 23 -4.32 4.91 10.30
N TYR A 24 -4.22 5.28 9.03
CA TYR A 24 -3.76 4.38 7.95
C TYR A 24 -2.35 3.85 8.18
N MET A 25 -1.49 4.60 8.90
CA MET A 25 -0.12 4.16 9.22
C MET A 25 -0.07 2.94 10.13
N LYS A 26 -1.16 2.64 10.84
CA LYS A 26 -1.32 1.44 11.68
C LYS A 26 -1.82 0.23 10.89
N LEU A 27 -2.30 0.44 9.67
CA LEU A 27 -2.76 -0.66 8.83
C LEU A 27 -1.58 -1.48 8.35
N GLU A 28 -1.60 -2.77 8.65
CA GLU A 28 -0.56 -3.70 8.19
C GLU A 28 -0.42 -3.69 6.66
N VAL A 29 -1.53 -3.62 5.94
CA VAL A 29 -1.53 -3.57 4.48
C VAL A 29 -0.83 -2.33 3.93
N TRP A 30 -0.98 -1.19 4.58
CA TRP A 30 -0.25 0.03 4.20
C TRP A 30 1.24 -0.11 4.48
N GLN A 31 1.61 -0.62 5.66
CA GLN A 31 3.02 -0.85 6.02
C GLN A 31 3.71 -1.80 5.05
N LYS A 32 3.03 -2.87 4.65
CA LYS A 32 3.55 -3.83 3.67
C LYS A 32 3.62 -3.25 2.25
N ALA A 33 2.70 -2.36 1.88
CA ALA A 33 2.78 -1.65 0.60
C ALA A 33 4.00 -0.72 0.54
N ILE A 34 4.33 -0.01 1.62
CA ILE A 34 5.57 0.77 1.75
C ILE A 34 6.79 -0.14 1.65
N GLN A 35 6.74 -1.28 2.30
CA GLN A 35 7.78 -2.30 2.24
C GLN A 35 8.01 -2.81 0.81
N LEU A 36 6.95 -3.10 0.08
CA LEU A 36 7.01 -3.52 -1.32
C LEU A 36 7.73 -2.46 -2.19
N LEU A 37 7.37 -1.20 -2.02
CA LEU A 37 8.04 -0.09 -2.70
C LEU A 37 9.55 -0.09 -2.42
N GLY A 38 9.96 -0.29 -1.17
CA GLY A 38 11.38 -0.36 -0.77
C GLY A 38 12.10 -1.55 -1.42
N VAL A 39 11.49 -2.73 -1.41
CA VAL A 39 12.08 -3.95 -2.01
C VAL A 39 12.23 -3.79 -3.53
N ILE A 40 11.22 -3.25 -4.20
CA ILE A 40 11.28 -2.98 -5.64
C ILE A 40 12.36 -1.94 -5.94
N GLY A 41 12.37 -0.82 -5.20
CA GLY A 41 13.36 0.25 -5.38
C GLY A 41 14.79 -0.24 -5.21
N ASN A 42 15.06 -1.02 -4.18
CA ASN A 42 16.38 -1.63 -3.95
C ASN A 42 16.76 -2.59 -5.07
N THR A 43 15.85 -3.43 -5.53
CA THR A 43 16.09 -4.36 -6.63
C THR A 43 16.44 -3.62 -7.91
N LEU A 44 15.65 -2.60 -8.27
CA LEU A 44 15.87 -1.84 -9.50
C LEU A 44 17.11 -0.95 -9.45
N SER A 45 17.52 -0.47 -8.27
CA SER A 45 18.73 0.35 -8.12
C SER A 45 20.03 -0.44 -8.36
N GLN A 46 19.98 -1.76 -8.13
CA GLN A 46 21.12 -2.66 -8.34
C GLN A 46 21.26 -3.11 -9.81
N GLU A 47 20.26 -2.88 -10.63
CA GLU A 47 20.20 -3.36 -12.00
C GLU A 47 20.40 -2.20 -13.00
N ALA A 48 21.65 -1.99 -13.41
CA ALA A 48 22.00 -0.94 -14.36
C ALA A 48 21.32 -1.09 -15.74
N ARG A 49 20.86 -2.31 -16.07
CA ARG A 49 20.21 -2.62 -17.35
C ARG A 49 18.76 -2.13 -17.43
N VAL A 50 18.13 -1.82 -16.31
CA VAL A 50 16.76 -1.32 -16.32
C VAL A 50 16.75 0.13 -16.74
N ASP A 51 16.09 0.41 -17.85
CA ASP A 51 15.90 1.76 -18.37
C ASP A 51 15.26 2.69 -17.33
N PHE A 52 15.68 3.95 -17.30
CA PHE A 52 15.18 4.94 -16.34
C PHE A 52 13.64 5.10 -16.41
N LYS A 53 13.08 5.12 -17.62
CA LYS A 53 11.63 5.26 -17.82
C LYS A 53 10.87 4.06 -17.25
N LEU A 54 11.34 2.84 -17.53
CA LEU A 54 10.74 1.62 -16.98
C LEU A 54 10.81 1.61 -15.45
N ARG A 55 11.97 1.96 -14.90
CA ARG A 55 12.18 2.09 -13.46
C ARG A 55 11.20 3.06 -12.84
N SER A 56 11.10 4.26 -13.39
CA SER A 56 10.18 5.31 -12.91
C SER A 56 8.74 4.83 -12.92
N GLN A 57 8.28 4.25 -14.02
CA GLN A 57 6.90 3.75 -14.16
C GLN A 57 6.57 2.63 -13.16
N ILE A 58 7.52 1.74 -12.86
CA ILE A 58 7.31 0.66 -11.88
C ILE A 58 7.23 1.26 -10.47
N LEU A 59 8.11 2.19 -10.12
CA LEU A 59 8.09 2.85 -8.83
C LEU A 59 6.82 3.69 -8.64
N ASP A 60 6.36 4.38 -9.67
CA ASP A 60 5.11 5.14 -9.64
C ASP A 60 3.90 4.23 -9.37
N SER A 61 3.80 3.09 -10.06
CA SER A 61 2.71 2.14 -9.83
C SER A 61 2.79 1.48 -8.45
N ALA A 62 3.98 1.12 -7.99
CA ALA A 62 4.18 0.56 -6.65
C ALA A 62 3.84 1.58 -5.54
N GLN A 63 4.23 2.84 -5.70
CA GLN A 63 3.91 3.93 -4.77
C GLN A 63 2.41 4.22 -4.73
N SER A 64 1.73 4.10 -5.86
CA SER A 64 0.29 4.30 -5.98
C SER A 64 -0.51 3.36 -5.07
N VAL A 65 0.00 2.18 -4.74
CA VAL A 65 -0.68 1.23 -3.83
C VAL A 65 -0.84 1.85 -2.44
N SER A 66 0.25 2.25 -1.80
CA SER A 66 0.21 2.85 -0.46
C SER A 66 -0.52 4.19 -0.45
N SER A 67 -0.37 4.99 -1.50
CA SER A 67 -1.06 6.28 -1.63
C SER A 67 -2.57 6.11 -1.66
N ASN A 68 -3.09 5.15 -2.42
CA ASN A 68 -4.53 4.89 -2.49
C ASN A 68 -5.10 4.30 -1.21
N ILE A 69 -4.35 3.46 -0.49
CA ILE A 69 -4.77 2.98 0.83
C ILE A 69 -4.92 4.16 1.80
N ALA A 70 -3.93 5.05 1.85
CA ALA A 70 -3.95 6.21 2.71
C ALA A 70 -5.07 7.19 2.34
N GLU A 71 -5.22 7.50 1.06
CA GLU A 71 -6.25 8.42 0.56
C GLU A 71 -7.65 7.88 0.83
N GLY A 72 -7.89 6.61 0.56
CA GLY A 72 -9.18 5.96 0.86
C GLY A 72 -9.51 5.97 2.34
N TYR A 73 -8.52 5.69 3.20
CA TYR A 73 -8.69 5.76 4.65
C TYR A 73 -9.10 7.15 5.13
N CYS A 74 -8.60 8.20 4.52
CA CYS A 74 -8.89 9.59 4.87
C CYS A 74 -10.24 10.09 4.32
N ARG A 75 -10.93 9.30 3.49
CA ARG A 75 -12.28 9.66 3.00
C ARG A 75 -13.34 9.48 4.08
N ARG A 76 -14.40 10.26 4.00
CA ARG A 76 -15.50 10.22 4.97
C ARG A 76 -16.41 9.03 4.75
N SER A 77 -16.70 8.69 3.49
CA SER A 77 -17.62 7.63 3.14
C SER A 77 -16.92 6.29 2.94
N VAL A 78 -17.56 5.20 3.42
CA VAL A 78 -17.05 3.84 3.18
C VAL A 78 -17.03 3.50 1.69
N LYS A 79 -17.96 4.04 0.91
CA LYS A 79 -18.03 3.84 -0.54
C LYS A 79 -16.78 4.39 -1.23
N GLU A 80 -16.37 5.61 -0.88
CA GLU A 80 -15.15 6.20 -1.40
C GLU A 80 -13.91 5.42 -0.95
N TYR A 81 -13.86 4.98 0.32
CA TYR A 81 -12.76 4.18 0.82
C TYR A 81 -12.59 2.89 0.00
N ILE A 82 -13.66 2.14 -0.21
CA ILE A 82 -13.65 0.93 -1.05
C ILE A 82 -13.16 1.25 -2.46
N GLN A 83 -13.62 2.32 -3.07
CA GLN A 83 -13.20 2.74 -4.41
C GLN A 83 -11.70 2.97 -4.50
N PHE A 84 -11.10 3.68 -3.54
CA PHE A 84 -9.64 3.89 -3.50
C PHE A 84 -8.86 2.59 -3.30
N LEU A 85 -9.38 1.65 -2.53
CA LEU A 85 -8.76 0.33 -2.37
C LEU A 85 -8.79 -0.47 -3.68
N TYR A 86 -9.85 -0.37 -4.48
CA TYR A 86 -9.88 -0.97 -5.82
C TYR A 86 -8.87 -0.33 -6.78
N ILE A 87 -8.65 0.99 -6.68
CA ILE A 87 -7.57 1.66 -7.42
C ILE A 87 -6.20 1.13 -6.96
N GLY A 88 -6.02 0.94 -5.67
CA GLY A 88 -4.81 0.30 -5.11
C GLY A 88 -4.59 -1.12 -5.66
N LEU A 89 -5.64 -1.94 -5.73
CA LEU A 89 -5.58 -3.28 -6.34
C LEU A 89 -5.22 -3.22 -7.83
N ALA A 90 -5.77 -2.25 -8.57
CA ALA A 90 -5.41 -2.03 -9.96
C ALA A 90 -3.92 -1.66 -10.11
N SER A 91 -3.40 -0.82 -9.22
CA SER A 91 -1.97 -0.47 -9.15
C SER A 91 -1.09 -1.67 -8.83
N MET A 92 -1.57 -2.61 -7.99
CA MET A 92 -0.90 -3.89 -7.75
C MET A 92 -0.77 -4.71 -9.04
N GLY A 93 -1.84 -4.83 -9.81
CA GLY A 93 -1.84 -5.54 -11.10
C GLY A 93 -0.89 -4.90 -12.12
N GLU A 94 -0.87 -3.58 -12.19
CA GLU A 94 0.06 -2.83 -13.05
C GLU A 94 1.52 -3.08 -12.64
N THR A 95 1.83 -2.98 -11.36
CA THR A 95 3.17 -3.21 -10.81
C THR A 95 3.66 -4.62 -11.15
N MET A 96 2.83 -5.63 -10.90
CA MET A 96 3.18 -7.03 -11.20
C MET A 96 3.39 -7.26 -12.69
N THR A 97 2.53 -6.73 -13.54
CA THR A 97 2.64 -6.86 -15.00
C THR A 97 3.97 -6.27 -15.49
N ARG A 98 4.38 -5.12 -14.99
CA ARG A 98 5.66 -4.48 -15.33
C ARG A 98 6.86 -5.28 -14.84
N LEU A 99 6.79 -5.87 -13.64
CA LEU A 99 7.85 -6.74 -13.11
C LEU A 99 7.98 -8.04 -13.89
N ILE A 100 6.87 -8.63 -14.32
CA ILE A 100 6.87 -9.79 -15.24
C ILE A 100 7.55 -9.40 -16.56
N GLY A 101 7.30 -8.19 -17.05
CA GLY A 101 7.98 -7.65 -18.22
C GLY A 101 9.50 -7.61 -18.05
N LEU A 102 9.99 -7.12 -16.91
CA LEU A 102 11.44 -7.09 -16.61
C LEU A 102 12.03 -8.51 -16.52
N LYS A 103 11.31 -9.44 -15.91
CA LYS A 103 11.74 -10.85 -15.86
C LYS A 103 11.80 -11.46 -17.26
N THR A 104 10.82 -11.19 -18.08
CA THR A 104 10.75 -11.68 -19.47
C THR A 104 11.91 -11.13 -20.31
N LEU A 105 12.31 -9.87 -20.08
CA LEU A 105 13.45 -9.23 -20.72
C LEU A 105 14.81 -9.60 -20.09
N HIS A 106 14.82 -10.49 -19.11
CA HIS A 106 16.02 -10.88 -18.35
C HIS A 106 16.75 -9.70 -17.67
N GLN A 107 16.01 -8.67 -17.30
CA GLN A 107 16.56 -7.50 -16.61
C GLN A 107 16.57 -7.63 -15.09
N ILE A 108 15.77 -8.55 -14.54
CA ILE A 108 15.84 -9.01 -13.16
C ILE A 108 15.94 -10.53 -13.13
N THR A 109 16.51 -11.08 -12.06
CA THR A 109 16.64 -12.52 -11.87
C THR A 109 15.32 -13.14 -11.41
N SER A 110 15.16 -14.45 -11.61
CA SER A 110 14.02 -15.20 -11.07
C SER A 110 13.95 -15.09 -9.55
N GLN A 111 15.09 -15.11 -8.85
CA GLN A 111 15.14 -14.99 -7.39
C GLN A 111 14.68 -13.61 -6.92
N GLN A 112 15.09 -12.53 -7.59
CA GLN A 112 14.62 -11.17 -7.31
C GLN A 112 13.11 -11.06 -7.52
N PHE A 113 12.61 -11.61 -8.61
CA PHE A 113 11.19 -11.64 -8.93
C PHE A 113 10.37 -12.39 -7.86
N GLU A 114 10.78 -13.61 -7.50
CA GLU A 114 10.09 -14.44 -6.49
C GLU A 114 9.97 -13.74 -5.14
N ARG A 115 11.02 -13.03 -4.73
CA ARG A 115 11.01 -12.27 -3.49
C ARG A 115 9.97 -11.15 -3.50
N ILE A 116 9.84 -10.44 -4.62
CA ILE A 116 8.84 -9.38 -4.78
C ILE A 116 7.45 -9.99 -4.89
N ASP A 117 7.29 -11.06 -5.67
CA ASP A 117 6.01 -11.73 -5.88
C ASP A 117 5.39 -12.24 -4.58
N ALA A 118 6.19 -12.84 -3.71
CA ALA A 118 5.72 -13.33 -2.41
C ALA A 118 5.12 -12.21 -1.55
N LEU A 119 5.78 -11.06 -1.49
CA LEU A 119 5.28 -9.90 -0.74
C LEU A 119 4.07 -9.27 -1.44
N HIS A 120 4.09 -9.17 -2.76
CA HIS A 120 2.98 -8.69 -3.57
C HIS A 120 1.71 -9.52 -3.32
N TYR A 121 1.82 -10.85 -3.38
CA TYR A 121 0.71 -11.76 -3.14
C TYR A 121 0.11 -11.60 -1.73
N GLU A 122 0.95 -11.42 -0.72
CA GLU A 122 0.49 -11.17 0.65
C GLU A 122 -0.31 -9.87 0.75
N ILE A 123 0.17 -8.79 0.12
CA ILE A 123 -0.52 -7.48 0.13
C ILE A 123 -1.85 -7.56 -0.61
N GLU A 124 -1.87 -8.20 -1.76
CA GLU A 124 -3.09 -8.39 -2.56
C GLU A 124 -4.18 -9.09 -1.75
N ASN A 125 -3.83 -10.19 -1.07
CA ASN A 125 -4.76 -10.90 -0.21
C ASN A 125 -5.26 -10.06 0.98
N LYS A 126 -4.38 -9.26 1.59
CA LYS A 126 -4.77 -8.35 2.68
C LYS A 126 -5.68 -7.23 2.19
N LEU A 127 -5.44 -6.68 1.01
CA LEU A 127 -6.32 -5.68 0.39
C LEU A 127 -7.70 -6.26 0.10
N LEU A 128 -7.77 -7.45 -0.48
CA LEU A 128 -9.03 -8.12 -0.76
C LEU A 128 -9.85 -8.38 0.51
N LYS A 129 -9.20 -8.83 1.58
CA LYS A 129 -9.86 -9.01 2.89
C LYS A 129 -10.35 -7.70 3.49
N LEU A 130 -9.58 -6.63 3.34
CA LEU A 130 -9.99 -5.30 3.83
C LEU A 130 -11.20 -4.79 3.05
N VAL A 131 -11.21 -4.93 1.72
CA VAL A 131 -12.35 -4.57 0.87
C VAL A 131 -13.59 -5.36 1.30
N GLU A 132 -13.48 -6.68 1.44
CA GLU A 132 -14.59 -7.53 1.88
C GLU A 132 -15.16 -7.10 3.23
N ALA A 133 -14.30 -6.79 4.20
CA ALA A 133 -14.72 -6.33 5.52
C ALA A 133 -15.46 -4.98 5.46
N LEU A 134 -14.99 -4.06 4.61
CA LEU A 134 -15.63 -2.75 4.41
C LEU A 134 -16.95 -2.86 3.66
N GLU A 135 -17.05 -3.75 2.68
CA GLU A 135 -18.30 -4.03 1.96
C GLU A 135 -19.36 -4.58 2.90
N LYS A 136 -19.01 -5.51 3.80
CA LYS A 136 -19.92 -6.01 4.84
C LYS A 136 -20.39 -4.90 5.77
N LYS A 137 -19.51 -3.98 6.18
CA LYS A 137 -19.88 -2.82 7.00
C LYS A 137 -20.81 -1.87 6.26
N ARG A 138 -20.55 -1.60 5.00
CA ARG A 138 -21.41 -0.78 4.14
C ARG A 138 -22.81 -1.37 4.05
N ASP A 139 -22.92 -2.66 3.78
CA ASP A 139 -24.19 -3.34 3.55
C ASP A 139 -25.02 -3.44 4.83
N ARG A 140 -24.38 -3.48 6.01
CA ARG A 140 -25.04 -3.44 7.32
C ARG A 140 -25.39 -2.03 7.81
N GLY A 141 -24.87 -0.98 7.15
CA GLY A 141 -25.00 0.39 7.64
C GLY A 141 -24.16 0.71 8.89
N ASP A 142 -23.13 -0.07 9.19
CA ASP A 142 -22.30 0.01 10.40
C ASP A 142 -21.14 1.01 10.28
N TRP A 143 -21.14 1.85 9.27
CA TRP A 143 -20.06 2.83 9.07
C TRP A 143 -20.28 4.07 9.93
N ILE A 144 -19.30 4.36 10.79
CA ILE A 144 -19.24 5.60 11.55
C ILE A 144 -18.17 6.50 10.92
N ASP A 145 -18.55 7.75 10.62
CA ASP A 145 -17.59 8.76 10.15
C ASP A 145 -16.51 8.97 11.22
N ARG A 146 -15.26 8.70 10.88
CA ARG A 146 -14.12 8.76 11.81
C ARG A 146 -13.78 10.18 12.26
N LEU A 147 -14.21 11.17 11.50
CA LEU A 147 -13.96 12.58 11.75
C LEU A 147 -15.16 13.26 12.42
N SER A 148 -16.31 12.58 12.57
CA SER A 148 -17.43 13.10 13.33
C SER A 148 -17.03 13.17 14.81
N GLU A 149 -17.24 14.34 15.43
CA GLU A 149 -17.13 14.46 16.88
C GLU A 149 -18.20 13.58 17.53
N PRO A 150 -17.93 13.00 18.72
CA PRO A 150 -18.96 12.35 19.49
C PRO A 150 -20.07 13.38 19.69
N LYS A 151 -21.31 13.07 19.28
CA LYS A 151 -22.45 13.89 19.65
C LYS A 151 -22.47 13.92 21.17
N GLU A 152 -22.29 15.10 21.77
CA GLU A 152 -22.56 15.29 23.19
C GLU A 152 -23.99 14.81 23.41
N GLU A 153 -24.15 13.75 24.19
CA GLU A 153 -25.47 13.37 24.73
C GLU A 153 -25.91 14.54 25.61
N THR A 154 -26.75 15.39 25.07
CA THR A 154 -27.49 16.36 25.86
C THR A 154 -28.35 15.56 26.87
N ARG A 155 -27.91 15.61 28.13
CA ARG A 155 -28.70 15.18 29.30
C ARG A 155 -29.89 16.08 29.52
#